data_858891c14c5d7515d68f345e080f0c9f
#
_entry.id   858891c14c5d7515d68f345e080f0c9f
#
_cell.length_a   1.000
_cell.length_b   1.000
_cell.length_c   1.000
_cell.angle_alpha   90.00
_cell.angle_beta   90.00
_cell.angle_gamma   90.00
#
_symmetry.space_group_name_H-M   'P 1'
#
loop_
_entity.id
_entity.type
_entity.pdbx_description
1 polymer ?
#
loop_
_entity_poly.entity_id
_entity_poly.type
_entity_poly.pdbx_seq_one_letter_code
_entity_poly.pdbx_strand_id
1 'polypeptide(L)'
;MKFNELNLSEKLLKALQDIGYDETTEIQEKSIPEIMNGNDIIGLSQTGTGKTAAFGIPAIENVDVKNKKTQILILAPTRELACQITDELRKFTKYTENLKLLTVYGGQPIEKQIIPLRKGVQVVVGTPGRIMDHMRKKTIKLSNVKMVILDEADEMLNMGFREDIETILQEVPEERQTLLFSATMNEKIMAITKKYLKNPKKIKIKAKELTVENIDQIAFQTKNNMKDEITTRVIDLYKPEKLIVFCNTKKKVDQLHDYLKSKKYNVDVIHGDIKQDQRDRTIKKFKKGDVKILIATDVAARGIDIANLDLVINYDIPQENEYYVHRIGRTGRNKNVGKAITYVVGKEKNKLQEIEHYAKTKISYGKIPTVSEI
;
A
#
# COMPACT_ATOMS: atom_id res chain seq x y z
N MET A 1 -17.69 -4.80 17.37
CA MET A 1 -19.03 -4.34 16.88
C MET A 1 -19.33 -5.08 15.58
N LYS A 2 -20.61 -5.41 15.34
CA LYS A 2 -21.02 -6.00 14.06
C LYS A 2 -21.41 -4.92 13.06
N PHE A 3 -21.24 -5.17 11.75
CA PHE A 3 -21.60 -4.19 10.73
C PHE A 3 -23.09 -3.84 10.68
N ASN A 4 -23.97 -4.75 11.08
CA ASN A 4 -25.42 -4.49 11.18
C ASN A 4 -25.80 -3.53 12.33
N GLU A 5 -24.90 -3.26 13.26
CA GLU A 5 -25.09 -2.27 14.33
C GLU A 5 -24.72 -0.85 13.87
N LEU A 6 -24.06 -0.74 12.70
CA LEU A 6 -23.80 0.52 12.04
C LEU A 6 -25.05 0.93 11.23
N ASN A 7 -25.40 2.19 11.27
CA ASN A 7 -26.56 2.72 10.54
C ASN A 7 -26.28 2.81 9.02
N LEU A 8 -26.17 1.65 8.36
CA LEU A 8 -25.87 1.49 6.93
C LEU A 8 -27.11 1.02 6.18
N SER A 9 -27.19 1.34 4.89
CA SER A 9 -28.29 0.89 4.03
C SER A 9 -28.32 -0.64 3.86
N GLU A 10 -29.51 -1.20 3.68
CA GLU A 10 -29.69 -2.65 3.48
C GLU A 10 -28.87 -3.19 2.31
N LYS A 11 -28.75 -2.40 1.23
CA LYS A 11 -27.97 -2.76 0.04
C LYS A 11 -26.49 -2.93 0.34
N LEU A 12 -25.95 -2.02 1.15
CA LEU A 12 -24.55 -2.05 1.56
C LEU A 12 -24.32 -3.19 2.56
N LEU A 13 -25.18 -3.36 3.55
CA LEU A 13 -25.10 -4.48 4.52
C LEU A 13 -25.12 -5.84 3.80
N LYS A 14 -25.98 -6.02 2.81
CA LYS A 14 -26.04 -7.24 2.00
C LYS A 14 -24.72 -7.46 1.22
N ALA A 15 -24.15 -6.40 0.64
CA ALA A 15 -22.87 -6.49 -0.05
C ALA A 15 -21.72 -6.89 0.89
N LEU A 16 -21.70 -6.34 2.11
CA LEU A 16 -20.72 -6.67 3.14
C LEU A 16 -20.85 -8.12 3.60
N GLN A 17 -22.08 -8.61 3.81
CA GLN A 17 -22.34 -10.00 4.17
C GLN A 17 -21.85 -10.97 3.08
N ASP A 18 -22.09 -10.67 1.79
CA ASP A 18 -21.65 -11.51 0.67
C ASP A 18 -20.12 -11.69 0.62
N ILE A 19 -19.36 -10.76 1.15
CA ILE A 19 -17.90 -10.82 1.17
C ILE A 19 -17.34 -11.25 2.54
N GLY A 20 -18.20 -11.69 3.45
CA GLY A 20 -17.82 -12.22 4.77
C GLY A 20 -17.38 -11.15 5.77
N TYR A 21 -17.93 -9.94 5.69
CA TYR A 21 -17.69 -8.86 6.64
C TYR A 21 -18.76 -8.93 7.75
N ASP A 22 -18.46 -9.72 8.80
CA ASP A 22 -19.38 -9.89 9.91
C ASP A 22 -19.08 -8.93 11.06
N GLU A 23 -17.80 -8.79 11.43
CA GLU A 23 -17.34 -7.94 12.53
C GLU A 23 -16.41 -6.84 12.05
N THR A 24 -16.52 -5.68 12.68
CA THR A 24 -15.65 -4.54 12.39
C THR A 24 -14.27 -4.73 13.02
N THR A 25 -13.23 -4.28 12.29
CA THR A 25 -11.92 -4.09 12.89
C THR A 25 -11.92 -2.82 13.76
N GLU A 26 -10.92 -2.65 14.63
CA GLU A 26 -10.85 -1.50 15.54
C GLU A 26 -10.84 -0.15 14.78
N ILE A 27 -10.15 -0.06 13.62
CA ILE A 27 -10.16 1.17 12.81
C ILE A 27 -11.54 1.44 12.23
N GLN A 28 -12.25 0.40 11.78
CA GLN A 28 -13.60 0.51 11.23
C GLN A 28 -14.60 0.93 12.29
N GLU A 29 -14.58 0.27 13.46
CA GLU A 29 -15.46 0.57 14.58
C GLU A 29 -15.35 2.03 15.05
N LYS A 30 -14.13 2.56 15.11
CA LYS A 30 -13.87 3.94 15.53
C LYS A 30 -14.09 4.99 14.43
N SER A 31 -13.81 4.64 13.16
CA SER A 31 -13.83 5.62 12.07
C SER A 31 -15.19 5.74 11.40
N ILE A 32 -15.89 4.64 11.15
CA ILE A 32 -17.13 4.65 10.37
C ILE A 32 -18.19 5.57 11.01
N PRO A 33 -18.49 5.49 12.32
CA PRO A 33 -19.48 6.38 12.93
C PRO A 33 -19.08 7.86 12.84
N GLU A 34 -17.83 8.18 13.07
CA GLU A 34 -17.35 9.57 13.02
C GLU A 34 -17.41 10.14 11.59
N ILE A 35 -17.08 9.32 10.58
CA ILE A 35 -17.19 9.72 9.18
C ILE A 35 -18.66 9.91 8.77
N MET A 36 -19.54 9.00 9.19
CA MET A 36 -20.99 9.13 8.95
C MET A 36 -21.58 10.37 9.60
N ASN A 37 -21.02 10.82 10.72
CA ASN A 37 -21.42 12.07 11.39
C ASN A 37 -20.85 13.34 10.71
N GLY A 38 -20.09 13.20 9.61
CA GLY A 38 -19.53 14.32 8.86
C GLY A 38 -18.23 14.90 9.42
N ASN A 39 -17.59 14.22 10.41
CA ASN A 39 -16.33 14.69 10.99
C ASN A 39 -15.15 14.43 10.06
N ASP A 40 -14.20 15.36 10.00
CA ASP A 40 -12.89 15.12 9.42
C ASP A 40 -12.11 14.14 10.29
N ILE A 41 -11.31 13.26 9.66
CA ILE A 41 -10.61 12.18 10.34
C ILE A 41 -9.12 12.21 10.05
N ILE A 42 -8.33 11.98 11.08
CA ILE A 42 -6.93 11.55 10.97
C ILE A 42 -6.86 10.11 11.50
N GLY A 43 -6.79 9.15 10.58
CA GLY A 43 -6.67 7.73 10.90
C GLY A 43 -5.21 7.30 10.88
N LEU A 44 -4.65 7.02 12.07
CA LEU A 44 -3.28 6.53 12.19
C LEU A 44 -3.31 5.01 12.38
N SER A 45 -3.00 4.28 11.32
CA SER A 45 -2.93 2.83 11.34
C SER A 45 -2.08 2.29 10.19
N GLN A 46 -1.51 1.12 10.40
CA GLN A 46 -0.70 0.41 9.39
C GLN A 46 -1.57 -0.20 8.27
N THR A 47 -0.91 -0.70 7.22
CA THR A 47 -1.57 -1.47 6.15
C THR A 47 -2.14 -2.78 6.71
N GLY A 48 -3.27 -3.25 6.15
CA GLY A 48 -3.88 -4.51 6.57
C GLY A 48 -4.78 -4.44 7.83
N THR A 49 -5.04 -3.25 8.37
CA THR A 49 -5.94 -3.05 9.51
C THR A 49 -7.42 -2.89 9.12
N GLY A 50 -7.71 -2.86 7.81
CA GLY A 50 -9.06 -2.64 7.28
C GLY A 50 -9.40 -1.19 6.99
N LYS A 51 -8.38 -0.31 6.76
CA LYS A 51 -8.57 1.11 6.42
C LYS A 51 -9.49 1.34 5.23
N THR A 52 -9.31 0.57 4.16
CA THR A 52 -10.10 0.75 2.93
C THR A 52 -11.60 0.65 3.21
N ALA A 53 -12.02 -0.31 4.00
CA ALA A 53 -13.42 -0.42 4.43
C ALA A 53 -13.80 0.69 5.43
N ALA A 54 -12.89 1.11 6.31
CA ALA A 54 -13.14 2.17 7.28
C ALA A 54 -13.54 3.50 6.63
N PHE A 55 -12.93 3.87 5.50
CA PHE A 55 -13.33 5.05 4.75
C PHE A 55 -14.27 4.74 3.57
N GLY A 56 -14.12 3.58 2.94
CA GLY A 56 -14.85 3.21 1.75
C GLY A 56 -16.35 2.97 1.99
N ILE A 57 -16.69 2.30 3.09
CA ILE A 57 -18.07 2.05 3.49
C ILE A 57 -18.85 3.37 3.65
N PRO A 58 -18.43 4.31 4.52
CA PRO A 58 -19.12 5.59 4.66
C PRO A 58 -19.05 6.46 3.40
N ALA A 59 -17.97 6.36 2.61
CA ALA A 59 -17.89 7.09 1.34
C ALA A 59 -18.98 6.63 0.36
N ILE A 60 -19.17 5.32 0.21
CA ILE A 60 -20.22 4.76 -0.68
C ILE A 60 -21.62 5.09 -0.16
N GLU A 61 -21.85 5.00 1.14
CA GLU A 61 -23.14 5.34 1.77
C GLU A 61 -23.55 6.79 1.49
N ASN A 62 -22.58 7.70 1.44
CA ASN A 62 -22.82 9.13 1.22
C ASN A 62 -22.98 9.55 -0.26
N VAL A 63 -22.89 8.61 -1.23
CA VAL A 63 -23.03 8.96 -2.65
C VAL A 63 -24.48 9.14 -3.04
N ASP A 64 -24.83 10.30 -3.63
CA ASP A 64 -26.08 10.46 -4.36
C ASP A 64 -25.94 9.89 -5.78
N VAL A 65 -26.53 8.72 -6.02
CA VAL A 65 -26.47 8.02 -7.31
C VAL A 65 -27.19 8.75 -8.43
N LYS A 66 -28.14 9.66 -8.12
CA LYS A 66 -28.84 10.49 -9.11
C LYS A 66 -27.95 11.58 -9.67
N ASN A 67 -27.00 12.05 -8.89
CA ASN A 67 -26.02 13.05 -9.32
C ASN A 67 -24.82 12.36 -9.96
N LYS A 68 -24.68 12.47 -11.28
CA LYS A 68 -23.59 11.83 -12.06
C LYS A 68 -22.23 12.53 -11.93
N LYS A 69 -22.13 13.62 -11.16
CA LYS A 69 -20.87 14.36 -10.97
C LYS A 69 -19.99 13.65 -9.94
N THR A 70 -18.68 13.92 -10.01
CA THR A 70 -17.73 13.38 -9.03
C THR A 70 -18.00 13.98 -7.65
N GLN A 71 -18.28 13.13 -6.68
CA GLN A 71 -18.64 13.49 -5.31
C GLN A 71 -17.58 13.05 -4.30
N ILE A 72 -16.89 11.97 -4.59
CA ILE A 72 -15.84 11.41 -3.75
C ILE A 72 -14.54 11.35 -4.54
N LEU A 73 -13.47 11.89 -3.97
CA LEU A 73 -12.13 11.81 -4.51
C LEU A 73 -11.22 11.09 -3.50
N ILE A 74 -10.59 10.00 -3.93
CA ILE A 74 -9.64 9.25 -3.13
C ILE A 74 -8.28 9.34 -3.79
N LEU A 75 -7.27 9.81 -3.06
CA LEU A 75 -5.89 9.88 -3.51
C LEU A 75 -5.08 8.77 -2.88
N ALA A 76 -4.28 8.09 -3.68
CA ALA A 76 -3.39 7.01 -3.28
C ALA A 76 -2.00 7.18 -3.92
N PRO A 77 -0.89 6.78 -3.26
CA PRO A 77 0.47 6.99 -3.75
C PRO A 77 0.77 6.24 -5.05
N THR A 78 0.17 5.07 -5.24
CA THR A 78 0.49 4.20 -6.36
C THR A 78 -0.76 3.77 -7.12
N ARG A 79 -0.55 3.41 -8.38
CA ARG A 79 -1.59 2.85 -9.24
C ARG A 79 -2.19 1.57 -8.63
N GLU A 80 -1.33 0.70 -8.12
CA GLU A 80 -1.70 -0.59 -7.56
C GLU A 80 -2.66 -0.41 -6.38
N LEU A 81 -2.33 0.51 -5.46
CA LEU A 81 -3.21 0.83 -4.34
C LEU A 81 -4.52 1.45 -4.81
N ALA A 82 -4.48 2.38 -5.77
CA ALA A 82 -5.69 2.96 -6.35
C ALA A 82 -6.61 1.90 -6.98
N CYS A 83 -6.03 0.92 -7.70
CA CYS A 83 -6.77 -0.21 -8.24
C CYS A 83 -7.36 -1.10 -7.14
N GLN A 84 -6.59 -1.43 -6.11
CA GLN A 84 -7.04 -2.24 -4.97
C GLN A 84 -8.22 -1.56 -4.23
N ILE A 85 -8.09 -0.27 -3.93
CA ILE A 85 -9.17 0.51 -3.32
C ILE A 85 -10.43 0.45 -4.21
N THR A 86 -10.27 0.70 -5.52
CA THR A 86 -11.41 0.67 -6.44
C THR A 86 -12.07 -0.70 -6.48
N ASP A 87 -11.29 -1.78 -6.53
CA ASP A 87 -11.81 -3.16 -6.58
C ASP A 87 -12.52 -3.53 -5.28
N GLU A 88 -12.04 -3.07 -4.13
CA GLU A 88 -12.71 -3.26 -2.85
C GLU A 88 -14.02 -2.45 -2.78
N LEU A 89 -14.00 -1.18 -3.19
CA LEU A 89 -15.22 -0.37 -3.26
C LEU A 89 -16.27 -0.96 -4.21
N ARG A 90 -15.87 -1.58 -5.34
CA ARG A 90 -16.79 -2.27 -6.24
C ARG A 90 -17.54 -3.40 -5.55
N LYS A 91 -16.91 -4.12 -4.64
CA LYS A 91 -17.59 -5.16 -3.85
C LYS A 91 -18.69 -4.56 -2.98
N PHE A 92 -18.42 -3.40 -2.36
CA PHE A 92 -19.42 -2.69 -1.53
C PHE A 92 -20.59 -2.16 -2.35
N THR A 93 -20.38 -1.85 -3.64
CA THR A 93 -21.40 -1.30 -4.52
C THR A 93 -22.23 -2.35 -5.27
N LYS A 94 -22.04 -3.64 -4.99
CA LYS A 94 -22.65 -4.77 -5.72
C LYS A 94 -24.15 -4.62 -5.94
N TYR A 95 -24.89 -4.08 -4.99
CA TYR A 95 -26.34 -3.90 -5.01
C TYR A 95 -26.77 -2.44 -5.23
N THR A 96 -25.82 -1.53 -5.47
CA THR A 96 -26.10 -0.10 -5.68
C THR A 96 -26.06 0.20 -7.18
N GLU A 97 -27.23 0.29 -7.78
CA GLU A 97 -27.36 0.61 -9.21
C GLU A 97 -26.92 2.05 -9.51
N ASN A 98 -26.41 2.27 -10.72
CA ASN A 98 -25.98 3.57 -11.25
C ASN A 98 -24.82 4.26 -10.51
N LEU A 99 -24.21 3.63 -9.52
CA LEU A 99 -22.98 4.12 -8.91
C LEU A 99 -21.79 3.70 -9.76
N LYS A 100 -21.00 4.67 -10.21
CA LYS A 100 -19.83 4.45 -11.07
C LYS A 100 -18.58 4.88 -10.36
N LEU A 101 -17.60 3.98 -10.36
CA LEU A 101 -16.26 4.19 -9.86
C LEU A 101 -15.26 4.17 -11.00
N LEU A 102 -14.27 5.04 -10.94
CA LEU A 102 -13.18 5.09 -11.92
C LEU A 102 -11.84 5.18 -11.21
N THR A 103 -10.90 4.35 -11.64
CA THR A 103 -9.51 4.47 -11.25
C THR A 103 -8.76 5.36 -12.25
N VAL A 104 -8.05 6.37 -11.74
CA VAL A 104 -7.33 7.39 -12.51
C VAL A 104 -5.85 7.40 -12.15
N TYR A 105 -4.99 6.90 -13.04
CA TYR A 105 -3.55 6.74 -12.78
C TYR A 105 -2.70 6.87 -14.03
N GLY A 106 -1.41 7.13 -13.86
CA GLY A 106 -0.42 7.24 -14.91
C GLY A 106 -0.04 5.90 -15.55
N GLY A 107 0.71 5.94 -16.67
CA GLY A 107 1.22 4.74 -17.34
C GLY A 107 0.24 4.10 -18.33
N GLN A 108 -0.91 4.72 -18.60
CA GLN A 108 -1.83 4.32 -19.67
C GLN A 108 -2.33 5.55 -20.44
N PRO A 109 -2.85 5.38 -21.68
CA PRO A 109 -3.44 6.48 -22.44
C PRO A 109 -4.56 7.17 -21.65
N ILE A 110 -4.47 8.50 -21.53
CA ILE A 110 -5.40 9.31 -20.72
C ILE A 110 -6.82 9.28 -21.30
N GLU A 111 -6.94 9.06 -22.62
CA GLU A 111 -8.21 8.99 -23.36
C GLU A 111 -9.14 7.92 -22.77
N LYS A 112 -8.59 6.79 -22.33
CA LYS A 112 -9.35 5.70 -21.70
C LYS A 112 -10.03 6.13 -20.40
N GLN A 113 -9.51 7.16 -19.74
CA GLN A 113 -10.04 7.73 -18.50
C GLN A 113 -10.99 8.91 -18.79
N ILE A 114 -10.76 9.68 -19.86
CA ILE A 114 -11.59 10.82 -20.25
C ILE A 114 -13.02 10.38 -20.60
N ILE A 115 -13.16 9.29 -21.35
CA ILE A 115 -14.48 8.82 -21.82
C ILE A 115 -15.42 8.50 -20.63
N PRO A 116 -15.03 7.71 -19.63
CA PRO A 116 -15.88 7.48 -18.45
C PRO A 116 -16.16 8.78 -17.66
N LEU A 117 -15.16 9.65 -17.46
CA LEU A 117 -15.35 10.92 -16.75
C LEU A 117 -16.41 11.81 -17.41
N ARG A 118 -16.44 11.87 -18.75
CA ARG A 118 -17.45 12.60 -19.51
C ARG A 118 -18.84 12.01 -19.36
N LYS A 119 -18.96 10.68 -19.24
CA LYS A 119 -20.24 9.98 -19.00
C LYS A 119 -20.77 10.13 -17.59
N GLY A 120 -19.95 10.64 -16.67
CA GLY A 120 -20.26 10.82 -15.26
C GLY A 120 -19.80 9.67 -14.40
N VAL A 121 -19.04 10.01 -13.36
CA VAL A 121 -18.49 9.09 -12.36
C VAL A 121 -18.60 9.74 -11.00
N GLN A 122 -19.20 9.07 -10.04
CA GLN A 122 -19.40 9.63 -8.70
C GLN A 122 -18.19 9.47 -7.80
N VAL A 123 -17.43 8.39 -7.95
CA VAL A 123 -16.25 8.10 -7.13
C VAL A 123 -15.02 7.96 -8.01
N VAL A 124 -14.05 8.81 -7.79
CA VAL A 124 -12.75 8.75 -8.47
C VAL A 124 -11.68 8.37 -7.46
N VAL A 125 -10.93 7.31 -7.79
CA VAL A 125 -9.75 6.87 -7.03
C VAL A 125 -8.53 7.10 -7.90
N GLY A 126 -7.55 7.85 -7.46
CA GLY A 126 -6.43 8.16 -8.35
C GLY A 126 -5.12 8.48 -7.69
N THR A 127 -4.07 8.50 -8.52
CA THR A 127 -2.75 9.01 -8.13
C THR A 127 -2.67 10.52 -8.36
N PRO A 128 -2.03 11.30 -7.45
CA PRO A 128 -2.02 12.76 -7.52
C PRO A 128 -1.61 13.30 -8.89
N GLY A 129 -0.48 12.87 -9.46
CA GLY A 129 0.00 13.36 -10.74
C GLY A 129 -0.97 13.18 -11.91
N ARG A 130 -1.71 12.06 -11.98
CA ARG A 130 -2.71 11.84 -13.05
C ARG A 130 -3.99 12.65 -12.82
N ILE A 131 -4.39 12.87 -11.57
CA ILE A 131 -5.48 13.81 -11.27
C ILE A 131 -5.10 15.23 -11.74
N MET A 132 -3.86 15.67 -11.49
CA MET A 132 -3.31 16.93 -11.99
C MET A 132 -3.36 17.01 -13.53
N ASP A 133 -3.03 15.94 -14.26
CA ASP A 133 -3.14 15.88 -15.72
C ASP A 133 -4.59 16.10 -16.19
N HIS A 134 -5.55 15.46 -15.54
CA HIS A 134 -6.98 15.65 -15.84
C HIS A 134 -7.47 17.05 -15.50
N MET A 135 -6.99 17.65 -14.41
CA MET A 135 -7.30 19.05 -14.04
C MET A 135 -6.78 20.02 -15.10
N ARG A 136 -5.51 19.90 -15.49
CA ARG A 136 -4.89 20.72 -16.56
C ARG A 136 -5.62 20.59 -17.89
N LYS A 137 -6.08 19.38 -18.24
CA LYS A 137 -6.89 19.12 -19.46
C LYS A 137 -8.38 19.44 -19.28
N LYS A 138 -8.81 19.89 -18.09
CA LYS A 138 -10.22 20.17 -17.77
C LYS A 138 -11.17 18.98 -18.06
N THR A 139 -10.68 17.77 -17.91
CA THR A 139 -11.42 16.54 -18.17
C THR A 139 -12.03 15.93 -16.91
N ILE A 140 -11.60 16.37 -15.72
CA ILE A 140 -12.23 16.11 -14.44
C ILE A 140 -12.80 17.42 -13.86
N LYS A 141 -13.96 17.34 -13.22
CA LYS A 141 -14.61 18.47 -12.54
C LYS A 141 -14.73 18.13 -11.06
N LEU A 142 -14.01 18.87 -10.21
CA LEU A 142 -13.96 18.64 -8.77
C LEU A 142 -14.94 19.52 -7.96
N SER A 143 -15.66 20.42 -8.59
CA SER A 143 -16.58 21.38 -7.95
C SER A 143 -17.76 20.76 -7.19
N ASN A 144 -18.01 19.48 -7.34
CA ASN A 144 -19.07 18.74 -6.63
C ASN A 144 -18.52 17.70 -5.64
N VAL A 145 -17.21 17.70 -5.43
CA VAL A 145 -16.58 16.82 -4.45
C VAL A 145 -16.96 17.26 -3.06
N LYS A 146 -17.60 16.39 -2.32
CA LYS A 146 -18.01 16.60 -0.92
C LYS A 146 -17.19 15.81 0.08
N MET A 147 -16.39 14.86 -0.39
CA MET A 147 -15.46 14.10 0.46
C MET A 147 -14.14 13.86 -0.28
N VAL A 148 -13.03 14.16 0.38
CA VAL A 148 -11.68 13.84 -0.08
C VAL A 148 -11.03 12.89 0.91
N ILE A 149 -10.42 11.83 0.40
CA ILE A 149 -9.72 10.82 1.18
C ILE A 149 -8.27 10.75 0.70
N LEU A 150 -7.34 10.90 1.62
CA LEU A 150 -5.91 10.72 1.40
C LEU A 150 -5.50 9.41 2.06
N ASP A 151 -5.26 8.35 1.28
CA ASP A 151 -4.76 7.08 1.83
C ASP A 151 -3.26 6.95 1.62
N GLU A 152 -2.57 6.40 2.63
CA GLU A 152 -1.11 6.38 2.71
C GLU A 152 -0.50 7.78 2.44
N ALA A 153 -1.03 8.79 3.15
CA ALA A 153 -0.64 10.19 2.93
C ALA A 153 0.86 10.43 3.16
N ASP A 154 1.48 9.78 4.15
CA ASP A 154 2.92 9.82 4.40
C ASP A 154 3.72 9.32 3.19
N GLU A 155 3.28 8.24 2.56
CA GLU A 155 3.91 7.72 1.35
C GLU A 155 3.80 8.70 0.17
N MET A 156 2.64 9.31 -0.04
CA MET A 156 2.48 10.33 -1.08
C MET A 156 3.45 11.51 -0.87
N LEU A 157 3.62 11.95 0.38
CA LEU A 157 4.55 13.04 0.71
C LEU A 157 6.02 12.62 0.55
N ASN A 158 6.37 11.38 0.89
CA ASN A 158 7.71 10.84 0.69
C ASN A 158 8.05 10.68 -0.80
N MET A 159 7.06 10.43 -1.65
CA MET A 159 7.20 10.38 -3.11
C MET A 159 7.24 11.77 -3.78
N GLY A 160 7.10 12.84 -3.02
CA GLY A 160 7.17 14.22 -3.53
C GLY A 160 5.86 14.80 -4.04
N PHE A 161 4.71 14.14 -3.82
CA PHE A 161 3.40 14.60 -4.28
C PHE A 161 2.77 15.72 -3.43
N ARG A 162 3.57 16.39 -2.59
CA ARG A 162 3.04 17.43 -1.70
C ARG A 162 2.34 18.53 -2.47
N GLU A 163 3.02 19.11 -3.46
CA GLU A 163 2.48 20.22 -4.26
C GLU A 163 1.24 19.80 -5.06
N ASP A 164 1.25 18.59 -5.61
CA ASP A 164 0.10 18.05 -6.33
C ASP A 164 -1.12 17.90 -5.41
N ILE A 165 -0.93 17.35 -4.21
CA ILE A 165 -2.00 17.19 -3.20
C ILE A 165 -2.54 18.55 -2.79
N GLU A 166 -1.67 19.52 -2.46
CA GLU A 166 -2.10 20.86 -2.06
C GLU A 166 -2.89 21.53 -3.18
N THR A 167 -2.44 21.43 -4.44
CA THR A 167 -3.15 21.97 -5.60
C THR A 167 -4.53 21.33 -5.79
N ILE A 168 -4.61 20.00 -5.67
CA ILE A 168 -5.89 19.27 -5.77
C ILE A 168 -6.85 19.72 -4.65
N LEU A 169 -6.34 19.84 -3.40
CA LEU A 169 -7.15 20.25 -2.26
C LEU A 169 -7.66 21.70 -2.35
N GLN A 170 -6.98 22.57 -3.11
CA GLN A 170 -7.43 23.94 -3.39
C GLN A 170 -8.53 24.00 -4.45
N GLU A 171 -8.58 23.03 -5.38
CA GLU A 171 -9.57 22.98 -6.46
C GLU A 171 -10.90 22.31 -6.06
N VAL A 172 -10.92 21.56 -4.96
CA VAL A 172 -12.17 21.00 -4.42
C VAL A 172 -12.86 22.03 -3.51
N PRO A 173 -14.20 21.96 -3.35
CA PRO A 173 -14.92 22.91 -2.50
C PRO A 173 -14.34 22.97 -1.08
N GLU A 174 -14.39 24.16 -0.47
CA GLU A 174 -13.99 24.35 0.92
C GLU A 174 -14.95 23.64 1.89
N GLU A 175 -16.23 23.62 1.56
CA GLU A 175 -17.27 22.86 2.23
C GLU A 175 -17.20 21.39 1.80
N ARG A 176 -16.31 20.64 2.46
CA ARG A 176 -16.12 19.20 2.24
C ARG A 176 -15.71 18.52 3.53
N GLN A 177 -15.86 17.23 3.55
CA GLN A 177 -15.25 16.36 4.55
C GLN A 177 -13.88 15.90 4.04
N THR A 178 -12.85 15.92 4.89
CA THR A 178 -11.49 15.48 4.54
C THR A 178 -11.04 14.37 5.48
N LEU A 179 -10.70 13.22 4.92
CA LEU A 179 -10.19 12.06 5.64
C LEU A 179 -8.72 11.84 5.27
N LEU A 180 -7.87 11.72 6.26
CA LEU A 180 -6.44 11.44 6.06
C LEU A 180 -6.07 10.16 6.80
N PHE A 181 -5.60 9.16 6.06
CA PHE A 181 -5.07 7.91 6.59
C PHE A 181 -3.56 7.83 6.34
N SER A 182 -2.82 7.50 7.38
CA SER A 182 -1.35 7.46 7.37
C SER A 182 -0.85 6.44 8.37
N ALA A 183 0.32 5.87 8.13
CA ALA A 183 1.01 5.04 9.12
C ALA A 183 1.74 5.92 10.13
N THR A 184 2.20 7.11 9.73
CA THR A 184 3.01 8.02 10.54
C THR A 184 2.38 9.40 10.67
N MET A 185 2.81 10.15 11.70
CA MET A 185 2.39 11.53 11.97
C MET A 185 3.61 12.44 12.04
N ASN A 186 4.33 12.54 10.94
CA ASN A 186 5.49 13.41 10.81
C ASN A 186 5.09 14.89 10.57
N GLU A 187 6.08 15.80 10.59
CA GLU A 187 5.85 17.24 10.41
C GLU A 187 5.15 17.57 9.09
N LYS A 188 5.43 16.84 8.02
CA LYS A 188 4.81 17.06 6.70
C LYS A 188 3.31 16.73 6.74
N ILE A 189 2.94 15.64 7.38
CA ILE A 189 1.53 15.26 7.59
C ILE A 189 0.83 16.28 8.49
N MET A 190 1.48 16.69 9.59
CA MET A 190 0.92 17.72 10.48
C MET A 190 0.65 19.04 9.75
N ALA A 191 1.53 19.45 8.84
CA ALA A 191 1.32 20.67 8.04
C ALA A 191 0.08 20.59 7.16
N ILE A 192 -0.14 19.45 6.47
CA ILE A 192 -1.34 19.25 5.65
C ILE A 192 -2.59 19.19 6.52
N THR A 193 -2.56 18.47 7.64
CA THR A 193 -3.73 18.35 8.52
C THR A 193 -4.16 19.72 9.08
N LYS A 194 -3.21 20.54 9.53
CA LYS A 194 -3.51 21.88 10.04
C LYS A 194 -4.12 22.82 8.98
N LYS A 195 -3.72 22.66 7.71
CA LYS A 195 -4.12 23.56 6.64
C LYS A 195 -5.47 23.17 6.00
N TYR A 196 -5.76 21.87 5.91
CA TYR A 196 -6.85 21.36 5.06
C TYR A 196 -7.94 20.57 5.79
N LEU A 197 -7.74 20.20 7.06
CA LEU A 197 -8.74 19.50 7.86
C LEU A 197 -9.40 20.45 8.89
N LYS A 198 -10.70 20.29 9.10
CA LYS A 198 -11.51 21.09 10.02
C LYS A 198 -11.79 20.29 11.31
N ASN A 199 -11.15 20.67 12.41
CA ASN A 199 -11.32 20.03 13.73
C ASN A 199 -11.31 18.48 13.67
N PRO A 200 -10.31 17.85 13.06
CA PRO A 200 -10.35 16.43 12.77
C PRO A 200 -10.35 15.57 14.04
N LYS A 201 -11.12 14.50 14.03
CA LYS A 201 -11.06 13.45 15.03
C LYS A 201 -9.82 12.58 14.77
N LYS A 202 -8.94 12.48 15.74
CA LYS A 202 -7.72 11.68 15.65
C LYS A 202 -8.00 10.27 16.17
N ILE A 203 -7.99 9.30 15.27
CA ILE A 203 -8.16 7.88 15.54
C ILE A 203 -6.82 7.21 15.40
N LYS A 204 -6.23 6.86 16.52
CA LYS A 204 -4.97 6.11 16.55
C LYS A 204 -5.28 4.68 16.94
N ILE A 205 -5.09 3.78 16.01
CA ILE A 205 -5.02 2.37 16.33
C ILE A 205 -3.60 2.13 16.81
N LYS A 206 -3.49 1.69 18.05
CA LYS A 206 -2.21 1.12 18.48
C LYS A 206 -1.90 0.10 17.40
N ALA A 207 -0.78 0.26 16.70
CA ALA A 207 -0.27 -0.85 15.94
C ALA A 207 -0.39 -2.02 16.92
N LYS A 208 -1.27 -3.02 16.66
CA LYS A 208 -0.87 -4.37 17.07
C LYS A 208 0.52 -4.36 16.53
N GLU A 209 1.51 -4.27 17.42
CA GLU A 209 2.89 -4.27 17.03
C GLU A 209 2.90 -5.20 15.85
N LEU A 210 3.23 -4.71 14.65
CA LEU A 210 3.50 -5.64 13.57
C LEU A 210 4.46 -6.53 14.28
N THR A 211 3.93 -7.69 14.71
CA THR A 211 4.67 -8.48 15.62
C THR A 211 5.85 -8.95 14.84
N VAL A 212 6.81 -8.01 14.75
CA VAL A 212 8.19 -8.26 14.43
C VAL A 212 8.61 -9.45 15.29
N GLU A 213 7.90 -9.65 16.43
CA GLU A 213 7.92 -10.81 17.31
C GLU A 213 7.59 -12.14 16.61
N ASN A 214 6.71 -12.16 15.61
CA ASN A 214 6.41 -13.37 14.82
C ASN A 214 7.28 -13.51 13.56
N ILE A 215 8.31 -12.67 13.41
CA ILE A 215 9.24 -12.74 12.29
C ILE A 215 10.62 -13.06 12.83
N ASP A 216 11.14 -14.22 12.45
CA ASP A 216 12.54 -14.60 12.70
C ASP A 216 13.45 -13.71 11.84
N GLN A 217 14.15 -12.77 12.48
CA GLN A 217 14.96 -11.75 11.83
C GLN A 217 16.44 -12.08 12.00
N ILE A 218 17.10 -12.33 10.88
CA ILE A 218 18.48 -12.76 10.83
C ILE A 218 19.30 -11.78 9.99
N ALA A 219 20.42 -11.31 10.53
CA ALA A 219 21.40 -10.52 9.78
C ALA A 219 22.61 -11.39 9.38
N PHE A 220 23.00 -11.35 8.12
CA PHE A 220 24.23 -11.97 7.65
C PHE A 220 25.28 -10.90 7.35
N GLN A 221 26.35 -10.91 8.13
CA GLN A 221 27.49 -10.04 7.84
C GLN A 221 28.24 -10.59 6.63
N THR A 222 28.39 -9.79 5.58
CA THR A 222 28.95 -10.22 4.30
C THR A 222 29.71 -9.11 3.57
N LYS A 223 30.18 -9.41 2.36
CA LYS A 223 30.76 -8.47 1.38
C LYS A 223 29.83 -8.34 0.18
N ASN A 224 29.87 -7.18 -0.51
CA ASN A 224 28.99 -6.94 -1.65
C ASN A 224 29.09 -8.00 -2.74
N ASN A 225 30.31 -8.47 -3.03
CA ASN A 225 30.57 -9.48 -4.08
C ASN A 225 30.10 -10.90 -3.70
N MET A 226 29.68 -11.14 -2.46
CA MET A 226 29.20 -12.43 -2.00
C MET A 226 27.68 -12.52 -1.93
N LYS A 227 26.97 -11.38 -2.04
CA LYS A 227 25.52 -11.32 -1.82
C LYS A 227 24.73 -12.22 -2.77
N ASP A 228 25.11 -12.28 -4.05
CA ASP A 228 24.44 -13.11 -5.06
C ASP A 228 24.53 -14.59 -4.72
N GLU A 229 25.74 -15.06 -4.37
CA GLU A 229 25.99 -16.44 -3.98
C GLU A 229 25.28 -16.80 -2.66
N ILE A 230 25.30 -15.91 -1.68
CA ILE A 230 24.57 -16.11 -0.42
C ILE A 230 23.07 -16.21 -0.69
N THR A 231 22.54 -15.42 -1.63
CA THR A 231 21.13 -15.48 -1.99
C THR A 231 20.74 -16.86 -2.53
N THR A 232 21.56 -17.47 -3.41
CA THR A 232 21.30 -18.83 -3.87
C THR A 232 21.35 -19.85 -2.75
N ARG A 233 22.35 -19.78 -1.86
CA ARG A 233 22.45 -20.67 -0.71
C ARG A 233 21.23 -20.57 0.22
N VAL A 234 20.75 -19.34 0.46
CA VAL A 234 19.54 -19.10 1.26
C VAL A 234 18.31 -19.69 0.60
N ILE A 235 18.14 -19.52 -0.72
CA ILE A 235 17.03 -20.10 -1.47
C ILE A 235 17.05 -21.62 -1.41
N ASP A 236 18.21 -22.21 -1.61
CA ASP A 236 18.37 -23.67 -1.64
C ASP A 236 18.19 -24.32 -0.25
N LEU A 237 18.60 -23.60 0.82
CA LEU A 237 18.42 -24.07 2.19
C LEU A 237 16.95 -24.00 2.64
N TYR A 238 16.30 -22.84 2.44
CA TYR A 238 14.94 -22.63 2.96
C TYR A 238 13.84 -23.06 1.98
N LYS A 239 14.15 -23.25 0.70
CA LYS A 239 13.22 -23.68 -0.38
C LYS A 239 11.85 -22.99 -0.33
N PRO A 240 11.82 -21.63 -0.27
CA PRO A 240 10.58 -20.91 -0.11
C PRO A 240 9.67 -21.07 -1.33
N GLU A 241 8.37 -21.24 -1.12
CA GLU A 241 7.37 -21.22 -2.19
C GLU A 241 7.16 -19.80 -2.72
N LYS A 242 7.23 -18.79 -1.81
CA LYS A 242 7.13 -17.38 -2.16
C LYS A 242 8.19 -16.55 -1.42
N LEU A 243 9.08 -15.95 -2.19
CA LEU A 243 10.17 -15.10 -1.72
C LEU A 243 10.11 -13.74 -2.39
N ILE A 244 10.31 -12.67 -1.61
CA ILE A 244 10.65 -11.35 -2.15
C ILE A 244 12.06 -10.93 -1.74
N VAL A 245 12.82 -10.38 -2.69
CA VAL A 245 14.15 -9.83 -2.48
C VAL A 245 14.13 -8.32 -2.73
N PHE A 246 14.51 -7.54 -1.74
CA PHE A 246 14.54 -6.08 -1.85
C PHE A 246 15.94 -5.56 -2.15
N CYS A 247 16.07 -4.80 -3.24
CA CYS A 247 17.27 -4.06 -3.61
C CYS A 247 16.99 -2.55 -3.63
N ASN A 248 17.98 -1.74 -3.27
CA ASN A 248 17.82 -0.29 -3.23
C ASN A 248 17.82 0.37 -4.62
N THR A 249 18.32 -0.29 -5.65
CA THR A 249 18.42 0.27 -7.00
C THR A 249 17.93 -0.71 -8.08
N LYS A 250 17.33 -0.17 -9.15
CA LYS A 250 16.90 -0.94 -10.31
C LYS A 250 18.05 -1.74 -10.95
N LYS A 251 19.25 -1.15 -11.02
CA LYS A 251 20.44 -1.83 -11.56
C LYS A 251 20.79 -3.11 -10.81
N LYS A 252 20.71 -3.08 -9.46
CA LYS A 252 20.93 -4.27 -8.64
C LYS A 252 19.82 -5.31 -8.81
N VAL A 253 18.56 -4.85 -8.99
CA VAL A 253 17.43 -5.74 -9.29
C VAL A 253 17.72 -6.52 -10.57
N ASP A 254 18.11 -5.85 -11.65
CA ASP A 254 18.41 -6.48 -12.93
C ASP A 254 19.63 -7.43 -12.84
N GLN A 255 20.70 -6.99 -12.17
CA GLN A 255 21.90 -7.83 -11.98
C GLN A 255 21.61 -9.11 -11.23
N LEU A 256 20.89 -9.03 -10.10
CA LEU A 256 20.51 -10.21 -9.32
C LEU A 256 19.53 -11.10 -10.08
N HIS A 257 18.60 -10.52 -10.86
CA HIS A 257 17.70 -11.27 -11.72
C HIS A 257 18.48 -12.12 -12.73
N ASP A 258 19.40 -11.50 -13.48
CA ASP A 258 20.17 -12.19 -14.49
C ASP A 258 21.03 -13.30 -13.87
N TYR A 259 21.62 -13.04 -12.70
CA TYR A 259 22.37 -14.03 -11.96
C TYR A 259 21.49 -15.24 -11.55
N LEU A 260 20.34 -15.01 -10.90
CA LEU A 260 19.45 -16.08 -10.47
C LEU A 260 18.85 -16.84 -11.67
N LYS A 261 18.52 -16.13 -12.74
CA LYS A 261 18.02 -16.74 -13.98
C LYS A 261 19.06 -17.65 -14.65
N SER A 262 20.34 -17.24 -14.65
CA SER A 262 21.44 -18.06 -15.15
C SER A 262 21.59 -19.38 -14.36
N LYS A 263 21.20 -19.36 -13.08
CA LYS A 263 21.15 -20.52 -12.20
C LYS A 263 19.84 -21.30 -12.27
N LYS A 264 18.94 -20.97 -13.23
CA LYS A 264 17.64 -21.62 -13.49
C LYS A 264 16.60 -21.47 -12.38
N TYR A 265 16.71 -20.43 -11.53
CA TYR A 265 15.64 -20.11 -10.57
C TYR A 265 14.42 -19.50 -11.27
N ASN A 266 13.24 -19.78 -10.73
CA ASN A 266 11.98 -19.21 -11.21
C ASN A 266 11.80 -17.80 -10.60
N VAL A 267 12.33 -16.78 -11.29
CA VAL A 267 12.46 -15.40 -10.81
C VAL A 267 11.91 -14.41 -11.81
N ASP A 268 11.31 -13.33 -11.31
CA ASP A 268 10.88 -12.16 -12.09
C ASP A 268 11.15 -10.88 -11.30
N VAL A 269 11.02 -9.71 -11.92
CA VAL A 269 11.43 -8.42 -11.36
C VAL A 269 10.36 -7.36 -11.42
N ILE A 270 10.41 -6.41 -10.46
CA ILE A 270 9.59 -5.21 -10.46
C ILE A 270 10.44 -4.00 -10.06
N HIS A 271 10.57 -3.03 -10.96
CA HIS A 271 11.17 -1.71 -10.71
C HIS A 271 10.58 -0.65 -11.64
N GLY A 272 10.95 0.62 -11.43
CA GLY A 272 10.30 1.75 -12.09
C GLY A 272 10.39 1.77 -13.62
N ASP A 273 11.37 1.11 -14.24
CA ASP A 273 11.53 1.08 -15.71
C ASP A 273 10.70 -0.04 -16.38
N ILE A 274 10.11 -0.96 -15.60
CA ILE A 274 9.25 -2.02 -16.12
C ILE A 274 7.93 -1.42 -16.62
N LYS A 275 7.56 -1.74 -17.87
CA LYS A 275 6.27 -1.33 -18.43
C LYS A 275 5.13 -1.87 -17.58
N GLN A 276 4.10 -1.05 -17.43
CA GLN A 276 3.00 -1.37 -16.50
C GLN A 276 2.30 -2.70 -16.80
N ASP A 277 2.04 -2.99 -18.08
CA ASP A 277 1.40 -4.26 -18.45
C ASP A 277 2.26 -5.48 -18.10
N GLN A 278 3.58 -5.34 -18.19
CA GLN A 278 4.51 -6.39 -17.77
C GLN A 278 4.52 -6.53 -16.25
N ARG A 279 4.53 -5.40 -15.51
CA ARG A 279 4.46 -5.38 -14.07
C ARG A 279 3.19 -6.06 -13.54
N ASP A 280 2.03 -5.75 -14.14
CA ASP A 280 0.75 -6.37 -13.78
C ASP A 280 0.77 -7.89 -14.02
N ARG A 281 1.39 -8.34 -15.13
CA ARG A 281 1.57 -9.77 -15.43
C ARG A 281 2.48 -10.45 -14.41
N THR A 282 3.60 -9.83 -14.08
CA THR A 282 4.54 -10.36 -13.07
C THR A 282 3.87 -10.52 -11.71
N ILE A 283 3.13 -9.49 -11.25
CA ILE A 283 2.40 -9.55 -9.98
C ILE A 283 1.37 -10.67 -9.98
N LYS A 284 0.60 -10.83 -11.07
CA LYS A 284 -0.38 -11.91 -11.20
C LYS A 284 0.27 -13.28 -11.16
N LYS A 285 1.38 -13.48 -11.89
CA LYS A 285 2.14 -14.74 -11.88
C LYS A 285 2.67 -15.06 -10.48
N PHE A 286 3.24 -14.07 -9.80
CA PHE A 286 3.74 -14.22 -8.44
C PHE A 286 2.62 -14.57 -7.45
N LYS A 287 1.47 -13.90 -7.51
CA LYS A 287 0.31 -14.22 -6.66
C LYS A 287 -0.20 -15.65 -6.88
N LYS A 288 -0.20 -16.13 -8.13
CA LYS A 288 -0.62 -17.50 -8.48
C LYS A 288 0.42 -18.57 -8.12
N GLY A 289 1.67 -18.19 -7.84
CA GLY A 289 2.77 -19.12 -7.61
C GLY A 289 3.49 -19.58 -8.89
N ASP A 290 3.11 -19.03 -10.07
CA ASP A 290 3.82 -19.29 -11.33
C ASP A 290 5.25 -18.71 -11.33
N VAL A 291 5.51 -17.71 -10.49
CA VAL A 291 6.83 -17.15 -10.17
C VAL A 291 7.01 -17.28 -8.67
N LYS A 292 8.14 -17.86 -8.25
CA LYS A 292 8.45 -18.12 -6.84
C LYS A 292 9.27 -17.00 -6.18
N ILE A 293 10.11 -16.34 -6.95
CA ILE A 293 11.04 -15.31 -6.49
C ILE A 293 10.74 -13.99 -7.18
N LEU A 294 10.44 -12.97 -6.40
CA LEU A 294 10.23 -11.61 -6.90
C LEU A 294 11.37 -10.71 -6.40
N ILE A 295 12.10 -10.05 -7.30
CA ILE A 295 13.09 -9.04 -6.94
C ILE A 295 12.50 -7.67 -7.19
N ALA A 296 12.58 -6.78 -6.20
CA ALA A 296 11.91 -5.48 -6.29
C ALA A 296 12.70 -4.34 -5.63
N THR A 297 12.46 -3.12 -6.10
CA THR A 297 12.78 -1.91 -5.33
C THR A 297 11.63 -1.54 -4.40
N ASP A 298 11.89 -0.80 -3.32
CA ASP A 298 10.85 -0.34 -2.38
C ASP A 298 9.70 0.37 -3.09
N VAL A 299 10.04 1.35 -3.95
CA VAL A 299 9.06 2.15 -4.69
C VAL A 299 8.15 1.25 -5.54
N ALA A 300 8.71 0.24 -6.18
CA ALA A 300 7.94 -0.66 -7.03
C ALA A 300 7.13 -1.70 -6.24
N ALA A 301 7.57 -2.08 -5.06
CA ALA A 301 6.85 -3.02 -4.20
C ALA A 301 5.75 -2.35 -3.35
N ARG A 302 5.72 -1.01 -3.32
CA ARG A 302 4.66 -0.27 -2.61
C ARG A 302 3.31 -0.42 -3.29
N GLY A 303 2.27 -0.42 -2.47
CA GLY A 303 0.90 -0.56 -2.95
C GLY A 303 0.58 -1.93 -3.56
N ILE A 304 1.53 -2.86 -3.59
CA ILE A 304 1.26 -4.22 -4.03
C ILE A 304 0.80 -5.03 -2.81
N ASP A 305 -0.41 -5.57 -2.90
CA ASP A 305 -0.90 -6.54 -1.92
C ASP A 305 -0.20 -7.89 -2.14
N ILE A 306 1.01 -7.99 -1.59
CA ILE A 306 1.80 -9.22 -1.49
C ILE A 306 2.02 -9.45 0.00
N ALA A 307 1.41 -10.51 0.51
CA ALA A 307 1.48 -10.92 1.90
C ALA A 307 1.63 -12.45 1.99
N ASN A 308 1.85 -12.95 3.19
CA ASN A 308 2.03 -14.38 3.47
C ASN A 308 3.21 -14.99 2.69
N LEU A 309 4.31 -14.25 2.64
CA LEU A 309 5.55 -14.75 2.06
C LEU A 309 6.26 -15.67 3.08
N ASP A 310 6.91 -16.71 2.60
CA ASP A 310 7.71 -17.61 3.44
C ASP A 310 8.99 -16.93 3.88
N LEU A 311 9.57 -16.11 3.00
CA LEU A 311 10.85 -15.46 3.22
C LEU A 311 10.88 -14.05 2.60
N VAL A 312 11.50 -13.13 3.32
CA VAL A 312 11.89 -11.81 2.81
C VAL A 312 13.40 -11.68 2.90
N ILE A 313 14.05 -11.25 1.83
CA ILE A 313 15.48 -10.91 1.84
C ILE A 313 15.66 -9.44 1.60
N ASN A 314 16.26 -8.73 2.57
CA ASN A 314 16.83 -7.41 2.37
C ASN A 314 18.25 -7.57 1.81
N TYR A 315 18.36 -7.66 0.48
CA TYR A 315 19.63 -7.72 -0.22
C TYR A 315 20.49 -6.48 0.02
N ASP A 316 19.81 -5.33 0.12
CA ASP A 316 20.37 -4.08 0.62
C ASP A 316 19.59 -3.62 1.85
N ILE A 317 20.30 -3.12 2.86
CA ILE A 317 19.68 -2.42 3.98
C ILE A 317 18.88 -1.22 3.45
N PRO A 318 17.62 -1.03 3.89
CA PRO A 318 16.82 0.13 3.47
C PRO A 318 17.42 1.44 3.97
N GLN A 319 17.27 2.50 3.19
CA GLN A 319 17.75 3.83 3.57
C GLN A 319 16.95 4.41 4.75
N GLU A 320 15.64 4.20 4.74
CA GLU A 320 14.73 4.64 5.81
C GLU A 320 14.36 3.45 6.71
N ASN A 321 14.34 3.69 8.03
CA ASN A 321 14.05 2.65 9.02
C ASN A 321 12.64 2.08 8.86
N GLU A 322 11.69 2.92 8.47
CA GLU A 322 10.30 2.54 8.20
C GLU A 322 10.17 1.50 7.09
N TYR A 323 11.00 1.60 6.05
CA TYR A 323 10.96 0.64 4.94
C TYR A 323 11.37 -0.77 5.37
N TYR A 324 12.24 -0.90 6.37
CA TYR A 324 12.56 -2.19 6.94
C TYR A 324 11.31 -2.90 7.45
N VAL A 325 10.52 -2.20 8.26
CA VAL A 325 9.27 -2.73 8.83
C VAL A 325 8.26 -3.09 7.72
N HIS A 326 8.13 -2.22 6.71
CA HIS A 326 7.24 -2.46 5.56
C HIS A 326 7.68 -3.65 4.70
N ARG A 327 9.00 -3.87 4.53
CA ARG A 327 9.54 -5.00 3.80
C ARG A 327 9.27 -6.31 4.54
N ILE A 328 9.68 -6.41 5.79
CA ILE A 328 9.52 -7.65 6.57
C ILE A 328 8.06 -7.96 6.90
N GLY A 329 7.21 -6.94 7.03
CA GLY A 329 5.76 -7.10 7.21
C GLY A 329 5.04 -7.77 6.02
N ARG A 330 5.74 -8.22 4.97
CA ARG A 330 5.23 -9.09 3.91
C ARG A 330 5.17 -10.56 4.33
N THR A 331 5.85 -10.93 5.42
CA THR A 331 5.82 -12.26 6.04
C THR A 331 5.28 -12.20 7.46
N GLY A 332 5.15 -13.34 8.15
CA GLY A 332 4.75 -13.39 9.57
C GLY A 332 3.28 -13.05 9.83
N ARG A 333 2.38 -13.21 8.86
CA ARG A 333 0.94 -12.97 9.01
C ARG A 333 0.18 -14.28 9.28
N ASN A 334 -1.03 -14.18 9.85
CA ASN A 334 -1.94 -15.30 10.10
C ASN A 334 -1.38 -16.41 11.02
N LYS A 335 -0.68 -16.03 12.09
CA LYS A 335 -0.08 -16.94 13.09
C LYS A 335 1.08 -17.81 12.57
N ASN A 336 1.53 -17.64 11.33
CA ASN A 336 2.72 -18.29 10.83
C ASN A 336 3.96 -17.46 11.19
N VAL A 337 5.01 -18.14 11.66
CA VAL A 337 6.32 -17.50 11.89
C VAL A 337 6.92 -17.15 10.54
N GLY A 338 7.07 -15.87 10.27
CA GLY A 338 7.74 -15.38 9.07
C GLY A 338 9.25 -15.39 9.23
N LYS A 339 9.98 -15.34 8.13
CA LYS A 339 11.44 -15.21 8.14
C LYS A 339 11.90 -14.02 7.31
N ALA A 340 12.81 -13.22 7.88
CA ALA A 340 13.44 -12.09 7.20
C ALA A 340 14.97 -12.17 7.35
N ILE A 341 15.67 -12.09 6.24
CA ILE A 341 17.14 -12.13 6.20
C ILE A 341 17.64 -10.78 5.67
N THR A 342 18.62 -10.19 6.35
CA THR A 342 19.18 -8.89 5.97
C THR A 342 20.69 -9.02 5.77
N TYR A 343 21.20 -8.64 4.60
CA TYR A 343 22.63 -8.60 4.35
C TYR A 343 23.23 -7.29 4.82
N VAL A 344 24.30 -7.38 5.59
CA VAL A 344 24.98 -6.26 6.25
C VAL A 344 26.42 -6.19 5.79
N VAL A 345 26.85 -5.07 5.21
CA VAL A 345 28.18 -4.88 4.67
C VAL A 345 28.91 -3.78 5.44
N GLY A 346 30.05 -4.11 6.04
CA GLY A 346 30.94 -3.13 6.66
C GLY A 346 30.24 -2.22 7.70
N LYS A 347 30.19 -0.91 7.42
CA LYS A 347 29.59 0.10 8.32
C LYS A 347 28.08 0.08 8.42
N GLU A 348 27.38 -0.72 7.60
CA GLU A 348 25.91 -0.86 7.65
C GLU A 348 25.40 -1.42 8.98
N LYS A 349 26.29 -1.93 9.85
CA LYS A 349 25.94 -2.32 11.23
C LYS A 349 25.28 -1.19 12.02
N ASN A 350 25.77 0.05 11.86
CA ASN A 350 25.19 1.19 12.56
C ASN A 350 23.75 1.43 12.09
N LYS A 351 23.52 1.30 10.79
CA LYS A 351 22.16 1.41 10.22
C LYS A 351 21.23 0.32 10.73
N LEU A 352 21.75 -0.91 10.88
CA LEU A 352 20.96 -2.01 11.45
C LEU A 352 20.55 -1.72 12.90
N GLN A 353 21.46 -1.14 13.73
CA GLN A 353 21.14 -0.73 15.10
C GLN A 353 20.08 0.38 15.15
N GLU A 354 20.14 1.35 14.24
CA GLU A 354 19.08 2.38 14.13
C GLU A 354 17.72 1.72 13.81
N ILE A 355 17.69 0.73 12.91
CA ILE A 355 16.51 -0.04 12.58
C ILE A 355 15.98 -0.82 13.78
N GLU A 356 16.85 -1.51 14.52
CA GLU A 356 16.48 -2.23 15.75
C GLU A 356 15.82 -1.30 16.78
N HIS A 357 16.41 -0.12 16.97
CA HIS A 357 15.86 0.88 17.88
C HIS A 357 14.49 1.40 17.41
N TYR A 358 14.36 1.71 16.10
CA TYR A 358 13.13 2.19 15.51
C TYR A 358 12.00 1.15 15.57
N ALA A 359 12.30 -0.09 15.19
CA ALA A 359 11.34 -1.20 15.14
C ALA A 359 11.13 -1.86 16.52
N LYS A 360 11.84 -1.42 17.56
CA LYS A 360 11.81 -2.01 18.91
C LYS A 360 12.00 -3.52 18.90
N THR A 361 12.91 -4.00 18.09
CA THR A 361 13.18 -5.43 17.88
C THR A 361 14.66 -5.73 17.99
N LYS A 362 15.00 -7.01 18.12
CA LYS A 362 16.40 -7.48 18.01
C LYS A 362 16.52 -8.32 16.75
N ILE A 363 17.60 -8.07 15.99
CA ILE A 363 17.94 -8.81 14.79
C ILE A 363 19.14 -9.68 15.12
N SER A 364 18.96 -11.00 15.09
CA SER A 364 20.04 -11.93 15.44
C SER A 364 21.07 -12.03 14.32
N TYR A 365 22.37 -12.09 14.65
CA TYR A 365 23.39 -12.39 13.65
C TYR A 365 23.46 -13.91 13.44
N GLY A 366 23.19 -14.32 12.21
CA GLY A 366 23.25 -15.72 11.77
C GLY A 366 24.57 -16.04 11.06
N LYS A 367 24.85 -17.32 10.94
CA LYS A 367 25.92 -17.83 10.08
C LYS A 367 25.42 -17.96 8.65
N ILE A 368 26.25 -17.53 7.70
CA ILE A 368 25.94 -17.72 6.27
C ILE A 368 25.94 -19.22 5.97
N PRO A 369 24.89 -19.76 5.30
CA PRO A 369 24.85 -21.18 4.96
C PRO A 369 26.07 -21.62 4.16
N THR A 370 26.65 -22.76 4.53
CA THR A 370 27.75 -23.38 3.78
C THR A 370 27.21 -24.26 2.65
N VAL A 371 28.05 -24.58 1.69
CA VAL A 371 27.67 -25.49 0.58
C VAL A 371 27.30 -26.89 1.10
N SER A 372 27.87 -27.31 2.23
CA SER A 372 27.59 -28.63 2.83
C SER A 372 26.25 -28.68 3.62
N GLU A 373 25.61 -27.55 3.87
CA GLU A 373 24.32 -27.48 4.57
C GLU A 373 23.12 -27.42 3.61
N ILE A 374 23.38 -27.34 2.31
CA ILE A 374 22.42 -27.25 1.22
C ILE A 374 22.23 -28.59 0.56
#